data_a790a8bcdd3ecbe21e81009abfd366ee
#
_entry.id   a790a8bcdd3ecbe21e81009abfd366ee
#
_cell.length_a   1.000
_cell.length_b   1.000
_cell.length_c   1.000
_cell.angle_alpha   90.00
_cell.angle_beta   90.00
_cell.angle_gamma   90.00
#
_symmetry.space_group_name_H-M   'P 1'
#
loop_
_entity.id
_entity.type
_entity.pdbx_description
1 polymer ?
#
loop_
_entity_poly.entity_id
_entity_poly.type
_entity_poly.pdbx_seq_one_letter_code
_entity_poly.pdbx_strand_id
1 'polypeptide(L)'
;QPRFDENDYNTLMKMLRAQLENVKSKPDYLMEDKFIDVAYGNNPRRQMVSTEIIDKFSFEALPAIYKKLYPDANSFTFTIVGNVDLDALKPLVEKYIGSIPVSKKAMTFADDKCAPVKGDVTEEFTAPMQQPKVSVHYMFSGKMPYTLKDKAALTFLTQALNSRYLVSIREEKGGTYGVRVQGSTKYIPRETYSMTISFDTNEEMADELREIVMKEIREIAENGPKTEDIEKNREFMLKSWKNSLEQNAGWMNYIQAKYGPGLEYLKDYEQVIRSLTNADVQAMAKKVLGDNNLVKVVMRPAKEKAE
;
A
#
# COMPACT_ATOMS: atom_id res chain seq x y z
N GLN A 1 28.56 15.15 5.87
CA GLN A 1 27.47 15.78 6.67
C GLN A 1 26.48 16.41 5.71
N PRO A 2 25.17 16.31 5.96
CA PRO A 2 24.18 16.99 5.12
C PRO A 2 24.35 18.51 5.25
N ARG A 3 24.09 19.20 4.16
CA ARG A 3 23.97 20.66 4.15
C ARG A 3 22.51 21.01 4.47
N PHE A 4 22.31 21.87 5.45
CA PHE A 4 21.01 22.48 5.73
C PHE A 4 21.06 23.92 5.20
N ASP A 5 20.18 24.22 4.24
CA ASP A 5 20.10 25.53 3.60
C ASP A 5 18.69 26.08 3.81
N GLU A 6 18.61 27.27 4.41
CA GLU A 6 17.31 27.85 4.76
C GLU A 6 16.54 28.33 3.53
N ASN A 7 17.23 28.78 2.48
CA ASN A 7 16.55 29.18 1.23
C ASN A 7 15.95 27.97 0.52
N ASP A 8 16.68 26.84 0.49
CA ASP A 8 16.18 25.58 -0.07
C ASP A 8 14.95 25.10 0.72
N TYR A 9 15.01 25.16 2.06
CA TYR A 9 13.89 24.82 2.94
C TYR A 9 12.67 25.70 2.66
N ASN A 10 12.84 27.03 2.65
CA ASN A 10 11.75 27.97 2.41
C ASN A 10 11.12 27.78 1.03
N THR A 11 11.94 27.49 0.02
CA THR A 11 11.47 27.19 -1.34
C THR A 11 10.64 25.92 -1.36
N LEU A 12 11.11 24.84 -0.70
CA LEU A 12 10.39 23.57 -0.61
C LEU A 12 9.06 23.74 0.13
N MET A 13 9.04 24.45 1.27
CA MET A 13 7.81 24.68 2.03
C MET A 13 6.78 25.49 1.23
N LYS A 14 7.25 26.52 0.48
CA LYS A 14 6.38 27.29 -0.42
C LYS A 14 5.77 26.41 -1.53
N MET A 15 6.58 25.54 -2.14
CA MET A 15 6.09 24.61 -3.17
C MET A 15 5.08 23.61 -2.61
N LEU A 16 5.38 22.99 -1.46
CA LEU A 16 4.46 22.03 -0.82
C LEU A 16 3.15 22.68 -0.44
N ARG A 17 3.17 23.90 0.11
CA ARG A 17 1.97 24.66 0.44
C ARG A 17 1.13 24.95 -0.80
N ALA A 18 1.72 25.45 -1.86
CA ALA A 18 1.03 25.74 -3.10
C ALA A 18 0.42 24.47 -3.71
N GLN A 19 1.13 23.35 -3.66
CA GLN A 19 0.62 22.06 -4.12
C GLN A 19 -0.59 21.59 -3.31
N LEU A 20 -0.55 21.68 -1.98
CA LEU A 20 -1.66 21.31 -1.10
C LEU A 20 -2.87 22.21 -1.31
N GLU A 21 -2.69 23.53 -1.42
CA GLU A 21 -3.79 24.46 -1.72
C GLU A 21 -4.50 24.10 -3.02
N ASN A 22 -3.78 23.63 -4.03
CA ASN A 22 -4.33 23.21 -5.32
C ASN A 22 -5.11 21.88 -5.27
N VAL A 23 -4.88 21.02 -4.26
CA VAL A 23 -5.50 19.68 -4.22
C VAL A 23 -6.48 19.51 -3.08
N LYS A 24 -6.41 20.27 -2.00
CA LYS A 24 -7.21 20.08 -0.77
C LYS A 24 -8.74 20.12 -0.97
N SER A 25 -9.21 20.78 -2.02
CA SER A 25 -10.65 20.85 -2.37
C SER A 25 -11.06 19.83 -3.42
N LYS A 26 -10.13 19.05 -3.97
CA LYS A 26 -10.46 18.07 -5.00
C LYS A 26 -11.15 16.85 -4.36
N PRO A 27 -12.20 16.30 -5.01
CA PRO A 27 -12.93 15.14 -4.48
C PRO A 27 -12.03 13.96 -4.12
N ASP A 28 -11.07 13.64 -4.97
CA ASP A 28 -10.16 12.51 -4.71
C ASP A 28 -9.28 12.73 -3.46
N TYR A 29 -8.84 13.97 -3.19
CA TYR A 29 -8.13 14.31 -1.96
C TYR A 29 -9.04 14.19 -0.74
N LEU A 30 -10.26 14.72 -0.81
CA LEU A 30 -11.24 14.65 0.28
C LEU A 30 -11.62 13.21 0.60
N MET A 31 -11.76 12.36 -0.43
CA MET A 31 -12.03 10.94 -0.25
C MET A 31 -10.89 10.22 0.46
N GLU A 32 -9.64 10.44 0.02
CA GLU A 32 -8.46 9.79 0.62
C GLU A 32 -8.23 10.26 2.06
N ASP A 33 -8.38 11.56 2.33
CA ASP A 33 -8.25 12.13 3.66
C ASP A 33 -9.26 11.52 4.63
N LYS A 34 -10.54 11.54 4.26
CA LYS A 34 -11.61 10.92 5.04
C LYS A 34 -11.38 9.42 5.24
N PHE A 35 -10.97 8.73 4.19
CA PHE A 35 -10.69 7.28 4.24
C PHE A 35 -9.57 6.95 5.23
N ILE A 36 -8.47 7.69 5.19
CA ILE A 36 -7.35 7.51 6.14
C ILE A 36 -7.80 7.80 7.57
N ASP A 37 -8.54 8.89 7.79
CA ASP A 37 -9.04 9.26 9.11
C ASP A 37 -9.93 8.17 9.70
N VAL A 38 -10.87 7.65 8.94
CA VAL A 38 -11.77 6.56 9.37
C VAL A 38 -11.00 5.26 9.56
N ALA A 39 -10.13 4.90 8.60
CA ALA A 39 -9.38 3.65 8.63
C ALA A 39 -8.41 3.53 9.81
N TYR A 40 -7.90 4.67 10.31
CA TYR A 40 -6.93 4.71 11.40
C TYR A 40 -7.42 5.46 12.64
N GLY A 41 -8.72 5.78 12.72
CA GLY A 41 -9.33 6.43 13.89
C GLY A 41 -8.72 7.79 14.21
N ASN A 42 -8.49 8.62 13.21
CA ASN A 42 -7.85 9.93 13.31
C ASN A 42 -6.46 9.89 13.99
N ASN A 43 -5.70 8.82 13.75
CA ASN A 43 -4.39 8.67 14.36
C ASN A 43 -3.41 9.71 13.79
N PRO A 44 -2.76 10.55 14.62
CA PRO A 44 -1.90 11.64 14.16
C PRO A 44 -0.66 11.18 13.37
N ARG A 45 -0.33 9.88 13.41
CA ARG A 45 0.74 9.30 12.59
C ARG A 45 0.26 8.80 11.23
N ARG A 46 -1.05 8.87 10.96
CA ARG A 46 -1.72 8.45 9.74
C ARG A 46 -2.70 9.52 9.27
N GLN A 47 -2.17 10.69 9.03
CA GLN A 47 -2.91 11.82 8.47
C GLN A 47 -2.38 12.14 7.08
N MET A 48 -3.22 12.67 6.23
CA MET A 48 -2.73 13.37 5.04
C MET A 48 -1.96 14.61 5.47
N VAL A 49 -0.92 14.96 4.72
CA VAL A 49 -0.17 16.19 4.97
C VAL A 49 -1.07 17.37 4.64
N SER A 50 -1.28 18.25 5.60
CA SER A 50 -2.09 19.48 5.45
C SER A 50 -1.23 20.74 5.62
N THR A 51 -1.80 21.89 5.30
CA THR A 51 -1.12 23.18 5.51
C THR A 51 -0.83 23.42 6.98
N GLU A 52 -1.72 23.00 7.88
CA GLU A 52 -1.57 23.12 9.33
C GLU A 52 -0.44 22.21 9.85
N ILE A 53 -0.18 21.07 9.19
CA ILE A 53 0.96 20.21 9.51
C ILE A 53 2.26 20.85 9.02
N ILE A 54 2.28 21.39 7.80
CA ILE A 54 3.46 22.10 7.26
C ILE A 54 3.83 23.29 8.11
N ASP A 55 2.87 24.03 8.65
CA ASP A 55 3.09 25.19 9.52
C ASP A 55 3.80 24.86 10.84
N LYS A 56 3.78 23.58 11.23
CA LYS A 56 4.51 23.09 12.42
C LYS A 56 5.94 22.67 12.12
N PHE A 57 6.35 22.64 10.85
CA PHE A 57 7.73 22.32 10.49
C PHE A 57 8.64 23.51 10.81
N SER A 58 9.84 23.23 11.28
CA SER A 58 10.84 24.24 11.63
C SER A 58 12.17 23.87 11.00
N PHE A 59 12.81 24.85 10.36
CA PHE A 59 14.14 24.69 9.81
C PHE A 59 15.16 24.39 10.91
N GLU A 60 15.06 25.08 12.03
CA GLU A 60 15.95 24.92 13.18
C GLU A 60 15.90 23.53 13.80
N ALA A 61 14.75 22.84 13.67
CA ALA A 61 14.59 21.49 14.18
C ALA A 61 15.26 20.42 13.30
N LEU A 62 15.50 20.69 12.00
CA LEU A 62 15.98 19.71 11.04
C LEU A 62 17.32 19.06 11.44
N PRO A 63 18.37 19.80 11.87
CA PRO A 63 19.63 19.16 12.26
C PRO A 63 19.49 18.20 13.43
N ALA A 64 18.65 18.55 14.41
CA ALA A 64 18.39 17.69 15.58
C ALA A 64 17.61 16.43 15.20
N ILE A 65 16.58 16.57 14.36
CA ILE A 65 15.80 15.45 13.82
C ILE A 65 16.70 14.52 13.00
N TYR A 66 17.50 15.09 12.09
CA TYR A 66 18.43 14.29 11.29
C TYR A 66 19.39 13.50 12.16
N LYS A 67 20.05 14.15 13.15
CA LYS A 67 20.97 13.49 14.08
C LYS A 67 20.29 12.39 14.90
N LYS A 68 19.01 12.54 15.23
CA LYS A 68 18.23 11.53 15.94
C LYS A 68 17.88 10.33 15.06
N LEU A 69 17.54 10.57 13.79
CA LEU A 69 17.14 9.50 12.85
C LEU A 69 18.34 8.78 12.25
N TYR A 70 19.46 9.49 12.09
CA TYR A 70 20.67 8.97 11.47
C TYR A 70 21.90 9.21 12.39
N PRO A 71 21.89 8.61 13.60
CA PRO A 71 22.97 8.85 14.57
C PRO A 71 24.32 8.28 14.11
N ASP A 72 24.27 7.15 13.41
CA ASP A 72 25.39 6.41 12.85
C ASP A 72 24.93 5.35 11.84
N ALA A 73 25.84 4.56 11.29
CA ALA A 73 25.55 3.55 10.28
C ALA A 73 25.26 2.13 10.85
N ASN A 74 25.22 1.93 12.17
CA ASN A 74 25.09 0.60 12.76
C ASN A 74 23.80 -0.15 12.36
N SER A 75 22.73 0.59 12.06
CA SER A 75 21.44 0.05 11.63
C SER A 75 21.20 0.11 10.12
N PHE A 76 22.22 0.46 9.34
CA PHE A 76 22.09 0.59 7.90
C PHE A 76 22.51 -0.68 7.18
N THR A 77 21.73 -1.01 6.15
CA THR A 77 22.09 -2.02 5.16
C THR A 77 22.28 -1.31 3.83
N PHE A 78 23.49 -1.39 3.29
CA PHE A 78 23.81 -0.82 1.99
C PHE A 78 23.66 -1.91 0.92
N THR A 79 22.80 -1.70 -0.05
CA THR A 79 22.59 -2.64 -1.17
C THR A 79 23.00 -1.95 -2.46
N ILE A 80 23.93 -2.56 -3.19
CA ILE A 80 24.45 -2.07 -4.47
C ILE A 80 24.12 -3.10 -5.53
N VAL A 81 23.42 -2.69 -6.60
CA VAL A 81 23.04 -3.54 -7.72
C VAL A 81 23.36 -2.83 -9.02
N GLY A 82 24.03 -3.53 -9.95
CA GLY A 82 24.39 -3.00 -11.25
C GLY A 82 25.53 -3.77 -11.89
N ASN A 83 26.05 -3.26 -13.01
CA ASN A 83 27.27 -3.77 -13.63
C ASN A 83 28.48 -3.25 -12.83
N VAL A 84 28.88 -4.00 -11.81
CA VAL A 84 29.89 -3.58 -10.84
C VAL A 84 31.08 -4.53 -10.89
N ASP A 85 32.28 -3.97 -11.01
CA ASP A 85 33.53 -4.67 -10.76
C ASP A 85 33.77 -4.69 -9.23
N LEU A 86 33.78 -5.88 -8.64
CA LEU A 86 33.91 -6.04 -7.19
C LEU A 86 35.29 -5.62 -6.66
N ASP A 87 36.36 -5.83 -7.45
CA ASP A 87 37.72 -5.46 -7.03
C ASP A 87 37.90 -3.94 -7.07
N ALA A 88 37.29 -3.25 -8.04
CA ALA A 88 37.26 -1.80 -8.08
C ALA A 88 36.33 -1.18 -7.03
N LEU A 89 35.18 -1.83 -6.71
CA LEU A 89 34.22 -1.34 -5.74
C LEU A 89 34.71 -1.49 -4.30
N LYS A 90 35.36 -2.60 -3.96
CA LYS A 90 35.75 -2.93 -2.60
C LYS A 90 36.52 -1.79 -1.89
N PRO A 91 37.60 -1.21 -2.44
CA PRO A 91 38.33 -0.13 -1.79
C PRO A 91 37.46 1.14 -1.63
N LEU A 92 36.49 1.39 -2.54
CA LEU A 92 35.57 2.51 -2.41
C LEU A 92 34.58 2.29 -1.27
N VAL A 93 34.03 1.07 -1.14
CA VAL A 93 33.15 0.71 -0.02
C VAL A 93 33.89 0.82 1.31
N GLU A 94 35.12 0.28 1.39
CA GLU A 94 35.95 0.39 2.61
C GLU A 94 36.22 1.85 2.98
N LYS A 95 36.53 2.68 1.98
CA LYS A 95 36.84 4.10 2.19
C LYS A 95 35.62 4.94 2.57
N TYR A 96 34.48 4.77 1.89
CA TYR A 96 33.33 5.70 1.99
C TYR A 96 32.19 5.14 2.86
N ILE A 97 32.00 3.83 2.93
CA ILE A 97 30.97 3.20 3.74
C ILE A 97 31.55 2.64 5.02
N GLY A 98 32.64 1.85 4.91
CA GLY A 98 33.29 1.21 6.05
C GLY A 98 33.90 2.21 7.05
N SER A 99 34.16 3.45 6.62
CA SER A 99 34.66 4.52 7.49
C SER A 99 33.55 5.31 8.22
N ILE A 100 32.26 5.02 7.94
CA ILE A 100 31.16 5.69 8.63
C ILE A 100 31.15 5.21 10.10
N PRO A 101 31.08 6.13 11.07
CA PRO A 101 31.05 5.76 12.48
C PRO A 101 29.87 4.83 12.80
N VAL A 102 30.13 3.83 13.62
CA VAL A 102 29.09 2.91 14.12
C VAL A 102 29.09 2.90 15.65
N SER A 103 27.90 2.97 16.24
CA SER A 103 27.72 2.79 17.67
C SER A 103 27.61 1.31 18.04
N LYS A 104 27.71 1.02 19.35
CA LYS A 104 27.54 -0.36 19.85
C LYS A 104 26.06 -0.80 19.87
N LYS A 105 25.12 0.11 19.69
CA LYS A 105 23.69 -0.15 19.85
C LYS A 105 22.95 0.09 18.54
N ALA A 106 22.46 -0.96 17.91
CA ALA A 106 21.57 -0.85 16.76
C ALA A 106 20.22 -0.24 17.16
N MET A 107 19.62 0.47 16.23
CA MET A 107 18.24 0.96 16.38
C MET A 107 17.29 -0.24 16.32
N THR A 108 16.26 -0.21 17.15
CA THR A 108 15.19 -1.23 17.18
C THR A 108 13.87 -0.60 16.77
N PHE A 109 13.02 -1.42 16.17
CA PHE A 109 11.67 -0.98 15.85
C PHE A 109 10.79 -0.94 17.11
N ALA A 110 10.06 0.14 17.26
CA ALA A 110 9.01 0.25 18.26
C ALA A 110 7.64 0.13 17.58
N ASP A 111 6.65 -0.37 18.31
CA ASP A 111 5.26 -0.34 17.85
C ASP A 111 4.81 1.12 17.69
N ASP A 112 4.41 1.49 16.48
CA ASP A 112 3.93 2.82 16.13
C ASP A 112 2.54 3.12 16.69
N LYS A 113 1.86 2.10 17.28
CA LYS A 113 0.47 2.15 17.74
C LYS A 113 -0.52 2.65 16.68
N CYS A 114 -0.19 2.38 15.42
CA CYS A 114 -0.88 2.86 14.24
C CYS A 114 -1.46 1.68 13.44
N ALA A 115 -2.36 0.93 14.07
CA ALA A 115 -3.11 -0.13 13.40
C ALA A 115 -4.43 0.41 12.85
N PRO A 116 -4.96 -0.21 11.77
CA PRO A 116 -6.34 0.05 11.36
C PRO A 116 -7.34 -0.19 12.48
N VAL A 117 -8.46 0.51 12.44
CA VAL A 117 -9.58 0.30 13.36
C VAL A 117 -10.10 -1.13 13.26
N LYS A 118 -10.70 -1.62 14.35
CA LYS A 118 -11.27 -2.98 14.40
C LYS A 118 -12.77 -2.93 14.17
N GLY A 119 -13.30 -4.04 13.64
CA GLY A 119 -14.72 -4.21 13.40
C GLY A 119 -15.15 -3.72 12.01
N ASP A 120 -16.46 -3.70 11.80
CA ASP A 120 -17.09 -3.18 10.60
C ASP A 120 -17.46 -1.70 10.83
N VAL A 121 -16.77 -0.81 10.13
CA VAL A 121 -16.94 0.65 10.25
C VAL A 121 -17.42 1.19 8.91
N THR A 122 -18.52 1.92 8.89
CA THR A 122 -19.07 2.57 7.71
C THR A 122 -19.17 4.06 7.94
N GLU A 123 -18.66 4.84 7.00
CA GLU A 123 -18.77 6.30 6.96
C GLU A 123 -19.25 6.73 5.58
N GLU A 124 -20.29 7.54 5.54
CA GLU A 124 -20.78 8.19 4.32
C GLU A 124 -20.76 9.70 4.50
N PHE A 125 -20.24 10.41 3.52
CA PHE A 125 -20.16 11.85 3.54
C PHE A 125 -20.41 12.45 2.16
N THR A 126 -20.63 13.75 2.11
CA THR A 126 -20.85 14.48 0.87
C THR A 126 -19.74 15.49 0.62
N ALA A 127 -19.36 15.68 -0.66
CA ALA A 127 -18.38 16.66 -1.06
C ALA A 127 -18.85 17.42 -2.31
N PRO A 128 -18.47 18.71 -2.47
CA PRO A 128 -18.74 19.44 -3.69
C PRO A 128 -17.93 18.86 -4.85
N MET A 129 -18.58 18.67 -6.00
CA MET A 129 -17.97 18.09 -7.20
C MET A 129 -18.47 18.79 -8.44
N GLN A 130 -17.58 19.07 -9.40
CA GLN A 130 -17.98 19.60 -10.71
C GLN A 130 -18.68 18.53 -11.56
N GLN A 131 -18.21 17.29 -11.47
CA GLN A 131 -18.83 16.13 -12.11
C GLN A 131 -19.34 15.19 -11.00
N PRO A 132 -20.67 15.08 -10.84
CA PRO A 132 -21.24 14.22 -9.80
C PRO A 132 -20.83 12.76 -9.98
N LYS A 133 -20.24 12.18 -8.94
CA LYS A 133 -19.90 10.76 -8.86
C LYS A 133 -20.02 10.28 -7.41
N VAL A 134 -20.23 8.98 -7.23
CA VAL A 134 -20.08 8.32 -5.94
C VAL A 134 -18.73 7.59 -5.93
N SER A 135 -17.88 7.91 -4.97
CA SER A 135 -16.61 7.22 -4.76
C SER A 135 -16.73 6.26 -3.58
N VAL A 136 -16.29 5.03 -3.77
CA VAL A 136 -16.36 3.96 -2.78
C VAL A 136 -14.96 3.43 -2.49
N HIS A 137 -14.54 3.46 -1.22
CA HIS A 137 -13.29 2.88 -0.75
C HIS A 137 -13.55 1.92 0.41
N TYR A 138 -13.14 0.66 0.24
CA TYR A 138 -13.19 -0.38 1.26
C TYR A 138 -11.80 -0.84 1.62
N MET A 139 -11.58 -1.17 2.89
CA MET A 139 -10.32 -1.78 3.35
C MET A 139 -10.61 -2.91 4.32
N PHE A 140 -10.22 -4.10 3.93
CA PHE A 140 -10.06 -5.23 4.83
C PHE A 140 -8.66 -5.21 5.43
N SER A 141 -8.53 -5.57 6.70
CA SER A 141 -7.23 -5.62 7.36
C SER A 141 -7.17 -6.71 8.42
N GLY A 142 -5.98 -7.22 8.68
CA GLY A 142 -5.79 -8.25 9.70
C GLY A 142 -4.34 -8.64 9.92
N LYS A 143 -4.14 -9.56 10.85
CA LYS A 143 -2.84 -10.18 11.07
C LYS A 143 -2.60 -11.26 10.01
N MET A 144 -1.39 -11.34 9.50
CA MET A 144 -0.99 -12.37 8.53
C MET A 144 0.52 -12.57 8.62
N PRO A 145 1.01 -13.81 8.67
CA PRO A 145 2.43 -14.09 8.60
C PRO A 145 3.06 -13.49 7.34
N TYR A 146 4.25 -12.93 7.47
CA TYR A 146 4.94 -12.32 6.35
C TYR A 146 5.74 -13.36 5.56
N THR A 147 5.04 -14.28 4.89
CA THR A 147 5.62 -15.35 4.09
C THR A 147 5.40 -15.16 2.59
N LEU A 148 6.23 -15.79 1.74
CA LEU A 148 6.01 -15.77 0.29
C LEU A 148 4.66 -16.38 -0.09
N LYS A 149 4.23 -17.45 0.60
CA LYS A 149 2.96 -18.13 0.34
C LYS A 149 1.77 -17.23 0.65
N ASP A 150 1.74 -16.60 1.83
CA ASP A 150 0.63 -15.72 2.21
C ASP A 150 0.55 -14.48 1.31
N LYS A 151 1.70 -13.90 0.96
CA LYS A 151 1.79 -12.78 0.00
C LYS A 151 1.25 -13.19 -1.37
N ALA A 152 1.63 -14.37 -1.86
CA ALA A 152 1.17 -14.89 -3.13
C ALA A 152 -0.35 -15.17 -3.10
N ALA A 153 -0.87 -15.81 -2.04
CA ALA A 153 -2.29 -16.09 -1.89
C ALA A 153 -3.13 -14.80 -1.89
N LEU A 154 -2.67 -13.75 -1.19
CA LEU A 154 -3.32 -12.43 -1.23
C LEU A 154 -3.27 -11.81 -2.63
N THR A 155 -2.14 -11.93 -3.33
CA THR A 155 -2.00 -11.42 -4.71
C THR A 155 -2.95 -12.16 -5.66
N PHE A 156 -3.02 -13.49 -5.57
CA PHE A 156 -3.95 -14.28 -6.39
C PHE A 156 -5.42 -13.92 -6.10
N LEU A 157 -5.79 -13.73 -4.84
CA LEU A 157 -7.13 -13.28 -4.48
C LEU A 157 -7.47 -11.93 -5.10
N THR A 158 -6.57 -10.94 -4.98
CA THR A 158 -6.82 -9.59 -5.53
C THR A 158 -6.90 -9.61 -7.05
N GLN A 159 -6.12 -10.42 -7.73
CA GLN A 159 -6.18 -10.58 -9.18
C GLN A 159 -7.46 -11.30 -9.62
N ALA A 160 -7.87 -12.36 -8.91
CA ALA A 160 -9.14 -13.05 -9.19
C ALA A 160 -10.34 -12.11 -9.02
N LEU A 161 -10.34 -11.27 -7.97
CA LEU A 161 -11.37 -10.26 -7.77
C LEU A 161 -11.35 -9.18 -8.87
N ASN A 162 -10.17 -8.66 -9.26
CA ASN A 162 -10.09 -7.72 -10.37
C ASN A 162 -10.66 -8.29 -11.67
N SER A 163 -10.37 -9.57 -11.98
CA SER A 163 -10.93 -10.25 -13.15
C SER A 163 -12.47 -10.41 -13.06
N ARG A 164 -13.00 -10.77 -11.90
CA ARG A 164 -14.44 -10.89 -11.67
C ARG A 164 -15.15 -9.55 -11.77
N TYR A 165 -14.63 -8.50 -11.13
CA TYR A 165 -15.24 -7.17 -11.20
C TYR A 165 -15.20 -6.56 -12.60
N LEU A 166 -14.20 -6.91 -13.41
CA LEU A 166 -14.18 -6.49 -14.80
C LEU A 166 -15.45 -7.01 -15.53
N VAL A 167 -15.84 -8.25 -15.29
CA VAL A 167 -17.03 -8.85 -15.91
C VAL A 167 -18.32 -8.36 -15.24
N SER A 168 -18.46 -8.63 -13.93
CA SER A 168 -19.72 -8.41 -13.21
C SER A 168 -20.12 -6.94 -13.03
N ILE A 169 -19.15 -6.03 -13.02
CA ILE A 169 -19.42 -4.62 -12.80
C ILE A 169 -19.26 -3.80 -14.07
N ARG A 170 -18.12 -3.95 -14.78
CA ARG A 170 -17.86 -3.11 -15.94
C ARG A 170 -18.60 -3.58 -17.18
N GLU A 171 -18.54 -4.89 -17.50
CA GLU A 171 -19.10 -5.42 -18.75
C GLU A 171 -20.62 -5.63 -18.65
N GLU A 172 -21.12 -6.18 -17.55
CA GLU A 172 -22.54 -6.48 -17.39
C GLU A 172 -23.37 -5.26 -16.97
N LYS A 173 -22.81 -4.38 -16.12
CA LYS A 173 -23.55 -3.23 -15.58
C LYS A 173 -23.20 -1.91 -16.25
N GLY A 174 -21.97 -1.73 -16.75
CA GLY A 174 -21.55 -0.49 -17.39
C GLY A 174 -21.48 0.73 -16.46
N GLY A 175 -21.58 0.51 -15.15
CA GLY A 175 -21.74 1.56 -14.15
C GLY A 175 -20.45 2.20 -13.64
N THR A 176 -19.30 1.71 -14.08
CA THR A 176 -17.99 2.23 -13.67
C THR A 176 -16.95 2.01 -14.76
N TYR A 177 -15.89 2.82 -14.73
CA TYR A 177 -14.70 2.58 -15.56
C TYR A 177 -13.89 1.37 -15.10
N GLY A 178 -14.05 0.93 -13.85
CA GLY A 178 -13.42 -0.25 -13.29
C GLY A 178 -13.39 -0.24 -11.76
N VAL A 179 -13.26 -1.42 -11.20
CA VAL A 179 -13.01 -1.62 -9.76
C VAL A 179 -11.56 -2.01 -9.59
N ARG A 180 -10.86 -1.36 -8.67
CA ARG A 180 -9.46 -1.63 -8.36
C ARG A 180 -9.35 -2.36 -7.04
N VAL A 181 -8.75 -3.54 -7.06
CA VAL A 181 -8.41 -4.31 -5.85
C VAL A 181 -6.90 -4.36 -5.68
N GLN A 182 -6.43 -4.02 -4.48
CA GLN A 182 -5.00 -4.04 -4.15
C GLN A 182 -4.77 -4.73 -2.81
N GLY A 183 -3.79 -5.62 -2.77
CA GLY A 183 -3.28 -6.25 -1.55
C GLY A 183 -1.96 -5.65 -1.12
N SER A 184 -1.79 -5.44 0.16
CA SER A 184 -0.52 -4.99 0.76
C SER A 184 -0.20 -5.82 2.00
N THR A 185 1.07 -6.06 2.23
CA THR A 185 1.56 -6.80 3.39
C THR A 185 2.69 -6.03 4.07
N LYS A 186 2.73 -6.09 5.39
CA LYS A 186 3.80 -5.47 6.19
C LYS A 186 4.36 -6.48 7.17
N TYR A 187 5.68 -6.42 7.44
CA TYR A 187 6.32 -7.22 8.48
C TYR A 187 6.72 -6.37 9.70
N ILE A 188 6.89 -5.05 9.51
CA ILE A 188 7.27 -4.09 10.55
C ILE A 188 6.23 -2.97 10.63
N PRO A 189 5.85 -2.54 11.82
CA PRO A 189 6.17 -3.05 13.16
C PRO A 189 5.40 -4.32 13.54
N ARG A 190 4.47 -4.76 12.72
CA ARG A 190 3.61 -5.94 12.92
C ARG A 190 3.37 -6.65 11.59
N GLU A 191 3.33 -7.97 11.62
CA GLU A 191 2.96 -8.78 10.46
C GLU A 191 1.46 -8.66 10.19
N THR A 192 1.12 -7.93 9.13
CA THR A 192 -0.26 -7.61 8.77
C THR A 192 -0.45 -7.60 7.27
N TYR A 193 -1.71 -7.71 6.87
CA TYR A 193 -2.16 -7.42 5.51
C TYR A 193 -3.21 -6.32 5.52
N SER A 194 -3.39 -5.70 4.37
CA SER A 194 -4.59 -4.95 4.00
C SER A 194 -4.98 -5.29 2.56
N MET A 195 -6.28 -5.33 2.29
CA MET A 195 -6.84 -5.42 0.95
C MET A 195 -7.80 -4.26 0.76
N THR A 196 -7.51 -3.41 -0.22
CA THR A 196 -8.36 -2.26 -0.54
C THR A 196 -9.12 -2.51 -1.83
N ILE A 197 -10.35 -2.01 -1.89
CA ILE A 197 -11.21 -2.02 -3.06
C ILE A 197 -11.71 -0.61 -3.26
N SER A 198 -11.52 -0.06 -4.45
CA SER A 198 -11.97 1.29 -4.77
C SER A 198 -12.58 1.37 -6.16
N PHE A 199 -13.63 2.17 -6.30
CA PHE A 199 -14.27 2.47 -7.58
C PHE A 199 -15.09 3.75 -7.49
N ASP A 200 -15.32 4.34 -8.66
CA ASP A 200 -16.24 5.46 -8.86
C ASP A 200 -17.44 4.99 -9.69
N THR A 201 -18.61 5.51 -9.38
CA THR A 201 -19.85 5.20 -10.10
C THR A 201 -20.84 6.38 -10.03
N ASN A 202 -22.00 6.22 -10.65
CA ASN A 202 -23.13 7.16 -10.49
C ASN A 202 -23.98 6.84 -9.24
N GLU A 203 -24.86 7.75 -8.86
CA GLU A 203 -25.71 7.61 -7.66
C GLU A 203 -26.65 6.42 -7.76
N GLU A 204 -27.21 6.15 -8.95
CA GLU A 204 -28.23 5.12 -9.19
C GLU A 204 -27.67 3.71 -8.99
N MET A 205 -26.40 3.50 -9.31
CA MET A 205 -25.76 2.18 -9.28
C MET A 205 -24.92 1.93 -8.02
N ALA A 206 -24.69 2.96 -7.23
CA ALA A 206 -23.72 2.90 -6.13
C ALA A 206 -24.01 1.74 -5.15
N ASP A 207 -25.23 1.58 -4.72
CA ASP A 207 -25.60 0.57 -3.72
C ASP A 207 -25.61 -0.84 -4.35
N GLU A 208 -26.07 -1.00 -5.59
CA GLU A 208 -26.02 -2.27 -6.31
C GLU A 208 -24.55 -2.74 -6.50
N LEU A 209 -23.66 -1.86 -6.92
CA LEU A 209 -22.26 -2.21 -7.13
C LEU A 209 -21.53 -2.54 -5.82
N ARG A 210 -21.86 -1.86 -4.74
CA ARG A 210 -21.36 -2.19 -3.39
C ARG A 210 -21.75 -3.61 -2.96
N GLU A 211 -22.97 -4.02 -3.23
CA GLU A 211 -23.45 -5.40 -2.97
C GLU A 211 -22.73 -6.43 -3.85
N ILE A 212 -22.54 -6.14 -5.14
CA ILE A 212 -21.79 -7.02 -6.06
C ILE A 212 -20.34 -7.19 -5.56
N VAL A 213 -19.67 -6.11 -5.15
CA VAL A 213 -18.31 -6.18 -4.59
C VAL A 213 -18.25 -7.18 -3.44
N MET A 214 -19.16 -7.09 -2.48
CA MET A 214 -19.17 -7.97 -1.33
C MET A 214 -19.59 -9.39 -1.69
N LYS A 215 -20.50 -9.57 -2.65
CA LYS A 215 -20.95 -10.88 -3.16
C LYS A 215 -19.78 -11.64 -3.77
N GLU A 216 -19.00 -11.04 -4.63
CA GLU A 216 -17.89 -11.73 -5.31
C GLU A 216 -16.80 -12.22 -4.34
N ILE A 217 -16.54 -11.49 -3.26
CA ILE A 217 -15.60 -11.97 -2.22
C ILE A 217 -16.17 -13.17 -1.51
N ARG A 218 -17.48 -13.14 -1.14
CA ARG A 218 -18.16 -14.29 -0.51
C ARG A 218 -18.17 -15.50 -1.43
N GLU A 219 -18.44 -15.31 -2.70
CA GLU A 219 -18.41 -16.40 -3.70
C GLU A 219 -17.03 -17.07 -3.77
N ILE A 220 -15.94 -16.32 -3.77
CA ILE A 220 -14.60 -16.91 -3.70
C ILE A 220 -14.37 -17.63 -2.37
N ALA A 221 -14.85 -17.07 -1.26
CA ALA A 221 -14.72 -17.72 0.04
C ALA A 221 -15.52 -19.03 0.15
N GLU A 222 -16.69 -19.11 -0.45
CA GLU A 222 -17.55 -20.29 -0.41
C GLU A 222 -17.15 -21.34 -1.43
N ASN A 223 -16.93 -20.94 -2.67
CA ASN A 223 -16.81 -21.84 -3.83
C ASN A 223 -15.38 -21.90 -4.40
N GLY A 224 -14.47 -21.03 -3.93
CA GLY A 224 -13.14 -20.84 -4.51
C GLY A 224 -13.15 -20.01 -5.79
N PRO A 225 -11.96 -19.61 -6.27
CA PRO A 225 -11.79 -18.93 -7.55
C PRO A 225 -11.97 -19.91 -8.72
N LYS A 226 -12.22 -19.39 -9.91
CA LYS A 226 -12.20 -20.22 -11.13
C LYS A 226 -10.77 -20.71 -11.38
N THR A 227 -10.61 -21.98 -11.74
CA THR A 227 -9.29 -22.58 -12.01
C THR A 227 -8.56 -21.84 -13.14
N GLU A 228 -9.29 -21.42 -14.17
CA GLU A 228 -8.77 -20.66 -15.30
C GLU A 228 -8.11 -19.33 -14.84
N ASP A 229 -8.75 -18.61 -13.92
CA ASP A 229 -8.19 -17.35 -13.37
C ASP A 229 -6.89 -17.62 -12.61
N ILE A 230 -6.82 -18.71 -11.87
CA ILE A 230 -5.62 -19.10 -11.13
C ILE A 230 -4.47 -19.44 -12.08
N GLU A 231 -4.71 -20.23 -13.12
CA GLU A 231 -3.66 -20.60 -14.08
C GLU A 231 -3.15 -19.35 -14.85
N LYS A 232 -4.04 -18.50 -15.31
CA LYS A 232 -3.69 -17.24 -15.98
C LYS A 232 -2.84 -16.33 -15.07
N ASN A 233 -3.24 -16.20 -13.81
CA ASN A 233 -2.49 -15.40 -12.84
C ASN A 233 -1.13 -16.02 -12.53
N ARG A 234 -1.04 -17.34 -12.42
CA ARG A 234 0.20 -18.10 -12.23
C ARG A 234 1.19 -17.81 -13.36
N GLU A 235 0.76 -17.96 -14.60
CA GLU A 235 1.59 -17.70 -15.79
C GLU A 235 2.07 -16.25 -15.81
N PHE A 236 1.18 -15.31 -15.54
CA PHE A 236 1.53 -13.89 -15.47
C PHE A 236 2.58 -13.61 -14.39
N MET A 237 2.41 -14.14 -13.18
CA MET A 237 3.34 -13.91 -12.07
C MET A 237 4.70 -14.54 -12.34
N LEU A 238 4.75 -15.76 -12.90
CA LEU A 238 6.01 -16.40 -13.27
C LEU A 238 6.74 -15.65 -14.38
N LYS A 239 6.01 -15.14 -15.38
CA LYS A 239 6.59 -14.31 -16.44
C LYS A 239 7.11 -12.99 -15.88
N SER A 240 6.34 -12.31 -15.07
CA SER A 240 6.74 -11.04 -14.43
C SER A 240 7.98 -11.22 -13.56
N TRP A 241 8.05 -12.32 -12.80
CA TRP A 241 9.21 -12.64 -11.99
C TRP A 241 10.46 -12.86 -12.86
N LYS A 242 10.38 -13.65 -13.93
CA LYS A 242 11.50 -13.85 -14.87
C LYS A 242 11.98 -12.53 -15.44
N ASN A 243 11.08 -11.68 -15.90
CA ASN A 243 11.43 -10.36 -16.43
C ASN A 243 12.10 -9.46 -15.37
N SER A 244 11.72 -9.57 -14.12
CA SER A 244 12.31 -8.78 -13.03
C SER A 244 13.76 -9.18 -12.72
N LEU A 245 14.18 -10.41 -13.03
CA LEU A 245 15.57 -10.86 -12.91
C LEU A 245 16.53 -10.20 -13.93
N GLU A 246 15.98 -9.61 -14.98
CA GLU A 246 16.75 -8.85 -15.98
C GLU A 246 16.93 -7.37 -15.57
N GLN A 247 16.35 -6.95 -14.43
CA GLN A 247 16.32 -5.56 -14.01
C GLN A 247 16.99 -5.36 -12.64
N ASN A 248 17.79 -4.30 -12.51
CA ASN A 248 18.43 -3.93 -11.24
C ASN A 248 17.41 -3.75 -10.10
N ALA A 249 16.22 -3.19 -10.40
CA ALA A 249 15.16 -3.02 -9.41
C ALA A 249 14.64 -4.36 -8.85
N GLY A 250 14.56 -5.40 -9.69
CA GLY A 250 14.19 -6.75 -9.25
C GLY A 250 15.21 -7.31 -8.25
N TRP A 251 16.49 -7.26 -8.61
CA TRP A 251 17.58 -7.69 -7.73
C TRP A 251 17.62 -6.91 -6.43
N MET A 252 17.45 -5.59 -6.48
CA MET A 252 17.38 -4.74 -5.28
C MET A 252 16.28 -5.23 -4.33
N ASN A 253 15.07 -5.46 -4.86
CA ASN A 253 13.94 -5.93 -4.07
C ASN A 253 14.20 -7.31 -3.44
N TYR A 254 14.78 -8.24 -4.19
CA TYR A 254 15.05 -9.60 -3.68
C TYR A 254 16.14 -9.63 -2.62
N ILE A 255 17.21 -8.85 -2.81
CA ILE A 255 18.28 -8.72 -1.82
C ILE A 255 17.71 -8.08 -0.53
N GLN A 256 16.95 -6.99 -0.64
CA GLN A 256 16.34 -6.35 0.52
C GLN A 256 15.33 -7.27 1.23
N ALA A 257 14.56 -8.05 0.48
CA ALA A 257 13.63 -9.01 1.07
C ALA A 257 14.34 -10.14 1.81
N LYS A 258 15.51 -10.58 1.32
CA LYS A 258 16.31 -11.60 1.98
C LYS A 258 16.96 -11.09 3.28
N TYR A 259 17.62 -9.95 3.23
CA TYR A 259 18.36 -9.41 4.38
C TYR A 259 17.51 -8.60 5.36
N GLY A 260 16.31 -8.21 4.99
CA GLY A 260 15.33 -7.59 5.88
C GLY A 260 14.43 -8.65 6.56
N PRO A 261 13.29 -9.03 5.95
CA PRO A 261 12.36 -9.99 6.53
C PRO A 261 12.78 -11.48 6.37
N GLY A 262 13.87 -11.80 5.70
CA GLY A 262 14.33 -13.17 5.51
C GLY A 262 13.62 -13.96 4.40
N LEU A 263 13.04 -13.29 3.41
CA LEU A 263 12.33 -13.96 2.31
C LEU A 263 13.29 -14.37 1.19
N GLU A 264 13.37 -15.64 0.90
CA GLU A 264 14.24 -16.24 -0.13
C GLU A 264 13.57 -16.27 -1.52
N TYR A 265 13.33 -15.08 -2.11
CA TYR A 265 12.66 -14.99 -3.42
C TYR A 265 13.37 -15.78 -4.52
N LEU A 266 14.69 -15.68 -4.62
CA LEU A 266 15.47 -16.35 -5.68
C LEU A 266 15.41 -17.87 -5.59
N LYS A 267 15.22 -18.41 -4.38
CA LYS A 267 15.16 -19.84 -4.13
C LYS A 267 13.75 -20.40 -4.20
N ASP A 268 12.80 -19.71 -3.57
CA ASP A 268 11.53 -20.33 -3.21
C ASP A 268 10.33 -19.77 -4.03
N TYR A 269 10.46 -18.59 -4.65
CA TYR A 269 9.32 -17.90 -5.26
C TYR A 269 8.65 -18.72 -6.37
N GLU A 270 9.42 -19.27 -7.32
CA GLU A 270 8.86 -20.05 -8.42
C GLU A 270 8.10 -21.28 -7.91
N GLN A 271 8.68 -22.00 -6.94
CA GLN A 271 8.05 -23.15 -6.33
C GLN A 271 6.75 -22.77 -5.61
N VAL A 272 6.78 -21.68 -4.83
CA VAL A 272 5.59 -21.18 -4.12
C VAL A 272 4.47 -20.84 -5.12
N ILE A 273 4.78 -20.09 -6.19
CA ILE A 273 3.77 -19.72 -7.19
C ILE A 273 3.20 -20.96 -7.91
N ARG A 274 4.04 -21.95 -8.23
CA ARG A 274 3.58 -23.20 -8.87
C ARG A 274 2.73 -24.06 -7.95
N SER A 275 3.02 -24.09 -6.66
CA SER A 275 2.31 -24.92 -5.67
C SER A 275 1.03 -24.31 -5.13
N LEU A 276 0.76 -23.02 -5.41
CA LEU A 276 -0.45 -22.36 -4.91
C LEU A 276 -1.71 -22.97 -5.55
N THR A 277 -2.71 -23.29 -4.74
CA THR A 277 -3.94 -23.96 -5.16
C THR A 277 -5.16 -23.04 -5.06
N ASN A 278 -6.28 -23.44 -5.69
CA ASN A 278 -7.58 -22.80 -5.51
C ASN A 278 -7.97 -22.76 -4.01
N ALA A 279 -7.67 -23.81 -3.26
CA ALA A 279 -7.95 -23.89 -1.84
C ALA A 279 -7.16 -22.85 -1.02
N ASP A 280 -5.92 -22.54 -1.39
CA ASP A 280 -5.13 -21.49 -0.73
C ASP A 280 -5.77 -20.10 -0.94
N VAL A 281 -6.25 -19.81 -2.14
CA VAL A 281 -6.92 -18.53 -2.46
C VAL A 281 -8.30 -18.46 -1.78
N GLN A 282 -9.04 -19.57 -1.75
CA GLN A 282 -10.29 -19.67 -1.00
C GLN A 282 -10.07 -19.43 0.50
N ALA A 283 -9.05 -20.04 1.07
CA ALA A 283 -8.68 -19.84 2.47
C ALA A 283 -8.31 -18.37 2.77
N MET A 284 -7.63 -17.70 1.84
CA MET A 284 -7.33 -16.28 1.95
C MET A 284 -8.59 -15.42 1.91
N ALA A 285 -9.55 -15.72 1.03
CA ALA A 285 -10.84 -15.02 1.00
C ALA A 285 -11.64 -15.23 2.30
N LYS A 286 -11.68 -16.45 2.83
CA LYS A 286 -12.28 -16.76 4.14
C LYS A 286 -11.62 -15.99 5.26
N LYS A 287 -10.29 -15.90 5.24
CA LYS A 287 -9.52 -15.13 6.23
C LYS A 287 -9.87 -13.64 6.18
N VAL A 288 -9.88 -13.05 4.97
CA VAL A 288 -10.19 -11.62 4.76
C VAL A 288 -11.58 -11.26 5.32
N LEU A 289 -12.58 -12.12 5.09
CA LEU A 289 -13.92 -11.94 5.65
C LEU A 289 -13.98 -12.26 7.14
N GLY A 290 -13.28 -13.32 7.58
CA GLY A 290 -13.33 -13.84 8.95
C GLY A 290 -12.57 -12.98 9.96
N ASP A 291 -11.59 -12.18 9.54
CA ASP A 291 -10.90 -11.23 10.42
C ASP A 291 -11.83 -10.11 10.91
N ASN A 292 -12.97 -9.95 10.26
CA ASN A 292 -14.06 -9.02 10.62
C ASN A 292 -13.59 -7.59 10.92
N ASN A 293 -12.63 -7.11 10.15
CA ASN A 293 -12.15 -5.74 10.17
C ASN A 293 -12.33 -5.15 8.76
N LEU A 294 -13.40 -4.42 8.56
CA LEU A 294 -13.78 -3.81 7.30
C LEU A 294 -14.13 -2.34 7.51
N VAL A 295 -13.37 -1.47 6.88
CA VAL A 295 -13.68 -0.04 6.77
C VAL A 295 -14.32 0.21 5.42
N LYS A 296 -15.47 0.88 5.42
CA LYS A 296 -16.22 1.29 4.23
C LYS A 296 -16.41 2.80 4.27
N VAL A 297 -15.89 3.49 3.29
CA VAL A 297 -16.11 4.93 3.14
C VAL A 297 -16.74 5.19 1.78
N VAL A 298 -17.81 5.98 1.80
CA VAL A 298 -18.56 6.37 0.60
C VAL A 298 -18.67 7.88 0.57
N MET A 299 -18.22 8.49 -0.52
CA MET A 299 -18.37 9.90 -0.80
C MET A 299 -19.43 10.10 -1.88
N ARG A 300 -20.44 10.92 -1.59
CA ARG A 300 -21.50 11.29 -2.52
C ARG A 300 -21.39 12.76 -2.92
N PRO A 301 -21.92 13.16 -4.07
CA PRO A 301 -21.98 14.57 -4.43
C PRO A 301 -22.83 15.35 -3.42
N ALA A 302 -22.36 16.52 -3.00
CA ALA A 302 -23.18 17.43 -2.23
C ALA A 302 -24.38 17.89 -3.11
N LYS A 303 -25.59 17.86 -2.55
CA LYS A 303 -26.76 18.42 -3.22
C LYS A 303 -26.51 19.91 -3.44
N GLU A 304 -26.70 20.37 -4.66
CA GLU A 304 -26.78 21.83 -4.92
C GLU A 304 -27.84 22.42 -3.98
N LYS A 305 -27.47 23.48 -3.26
CA LYS A 305 -28.48 24.25 -2.55
C LYS A 305 -29.42 24.81 -3.62
N ALA A 306 -30.65 24.35 -3.60
CA ALA A 306 -31.69 25.02 -4.37
C ALA A 306 -31.69 26.51 -3.92
N GLU A 307 -31.30 27.42 -4.81
CA GLU A 307 -31.44 28.87 -4.62
C GLU A 307 -32.92 29.30 -4.52
#